data_7f435bd9e62a434bd336a920b3c1b9c8
#
_entry.id   7f435bd9e62a434bd336a920b3c1b9c8
#
_cell.length_a   1.000
_cell.length_b   1.000
_cell.length_c   1.000
_cell.angle_alpha   90.00
_cell.angle_beta   90.00
_cell.angle_gamma   90.00
#
_symmetry.space_group_name_H-M   'P 1'
#
loop_
_entity.id
_entity.type
_entity.pdbx_description
1 polymer ?
#
loop_
_entity_poly.entity_id
_entity_poly.type
_entity_poly.pdbx_seq_one_letter_code
_entity_poly.pdbx_strand_id
1 'polypeptide(L)'
;MYRVEFSRQARAQADSLPPAGRRALADAVEQLRRDPWVGQRAPGDLPEFHTVPFGEWGLVFYLVRERHGIVLLLDIIWAGP
;
A
#
# COMPACT_ATOMS: atom_id res chain seq x y z
N MET A 1 16.05 1.91 -4.08
CA MET A 1 14.87 2.34 -3.31
C MET A 1 13.74 2.69 -4.28
N TYR A 2 12.53 2.26 -3.95
CA TYR A 2 11.39 2.48 -4.81
C TYR A 2 10.68 3.78 -4.46
N ARG A 3 10.02 4.36 -5.47
CA ARG A 3 9.15 5.51 -5.26
C ARG A 3 7.72 5.00 -5.09
N VAL A 4 7.03 5.49 -4.06
CA VAL A 4 5.65 5.11 -3.81
C VAL A 4 4.72 6.18 -4.36
N GLU A 5 3.78 5.74 -5.18
CA GLU A 5 2.75 6.60 -5.75
C GLU A 5 1.37 6.09 -5.37
N PHE A 6 0.40 6.97 -5.35
CA PHE A 6 -0.97 6.65 -5.00
C PHE A 6 -1.85 6.81 -6.23
N SER A 7 -2.72 5.85 -6.47
CA SER A 7 -3.81 6.06 -7.42
C SER A 7 -4.74 7.14 -6.87
N ARG A 8 -5.62 7.67 -7.73
CA ARG A 8 -6.60 8.66 -7.28
C ARG A 8 -7.46 8.11 -6.15
N GLN A 9 -7.92 6.87 -6.28
CA GLN A 9 -8.72 6.21 -5.26
C GLN A 9 -7.94 6.05 -3.96
N ALA A 10 -6.70 5.57 -4.04
CA ALA A 10 -5.87 5.38 -2.85
C ALA A 10 -5.59 6.69 -2.14
N ARG A 11 -5.36 7.78 -2.90
CA ARG A 11 -5.13 9.08 -2.32
C ARG A 11 -6.35 9.55 -1.52
N ALA A 12 -7.54 9.41 -2.10
CA ALA A 12 -8.76 9.80 -1.41
C ALA A 12 -8.98 8.97 -0.14
N GLN A 13 -8.69 7.67 -0.23
CA GLN A 13 -8.83 6.78 0.94
C GLN A 13 -7.83 7.16 2.03
N ALA A 14 -6.59 7.45 1.64
CA ALA A 14 -5.56 7.85 2.62
C ALA A 14 -5.95 9.14 3.33
N ASP A 15 -6.51 10.10 2.58
CA ASP A 15 -6.92 11.39 3.16
C ASP A 15 -8.07 11.23 4.15
N SER A 16 -8.84 10.15 4.05
CA SER A 16 -9.98 9.89 4.94
C SER A 16 -9.61 9.10 6.18
N LEU A 17 -8.37 8.66 6.32
CA LEU A 17 -7.96 7.85 7.46
C LEU A 17 -7.93 8.67 8.75
N PRO A 18 -8.29 8.05 9.89
CA PRO A 18 -8.07 8.70 11.19
C PRO A 18 -6.56 8.77 11.49
N PRO A 19 -6.16 9.56 12.49
CA PRO A 19 -4.72 9.76 12.78
C PRO A 19 -3.93 8.46 12.98
N ALA A 20 -4.52 7.48 13.67
CA ALA A 20 -3.84 6.19 13.87
C ALA A 20 -3.63 5.46 12.55
N GLY A 21 -4.62 5.53 11.66
CA GLY A 21 -4.52 4.92 10.34
C GLY A 21 -3.48 5.62 9.48
N ARG A 22 -3.42 6.93 9.53
CA ARG A 22 -2.42 7.69 8.78
C ARG A 22 -1.01 7.34 9.21
N ARG A 23 -0.80 7.20 10.51
CA ARG A 23 0.50 6.85 11.06
C ARG A 23 0.93 5.47 10.61
N ALA A 24 0.00 4.51 10.72
CA ALA A 24 0.27 3.14 10.30
C ALA A 24 0.54 3.07 8.80
N LEU A 25 -0.19 3.85 8.00
CA LEU A 25 0.03 3.87 6.56
C LEU A 25 1.40 4.46 6.22
N ALA A 26 1.82 5.50 6.92
CA ALA A 26 3.14 6.10 6.70
C ALA A 26 4.25 5.09 6.95
N ASP A 27 4.12 4.27 8.00
CA ASP A 27 5.08 3.21 8.29
C ASP A 27 5.10 2.17 7.17
N ALA A 28 3.94 1.78 6.69
CA ALA A 28 3.84 0.79 5.61
C ALA A 28 4.44 1.33 4.31
N VAL A 29 4.18 2.60 4.01
CA VAL A 29 4.77 3.25 2.82
C VAL A 29 6.29 3.23 2.90
N GLU A 30 6.84 3.56 4.06
CA GLU A 30 8.29 3.57 4.25
C GLU A 30 8.88 2.17 4.05
N GLN A 31 8.18 1.16 4.56
CA GLN A 31 8.59 -0.23 4.39
C GLN A 31 8.58 -0.63 2.91
N LEU A 32 7.53 -0.25 2.18
CA LEU A 32 7.40 -0.58 0.76
C LEU A 32 8.46 0.12 -0.09
N ARG A 33 8.89 1.31 0.31
CA ARG A 33 9.97 2.01 -0.40
C ARG A 33 11.28 1.24 -0.34
N ARG A 34 11.52 0.54 0.76
CA ARG A 34 12.74 -0.22 0.97
C ARG A 34 12.64 -1.60 0.37
N ASP A 35 11.48 -2.24 0.50
CA ASP A 35 11.26 -3.60 0.06
C ASP A 35 9.81 -3.79 -0.37
N PRO A 36 9.52 -3.61 -1.65
CA PRO A 36 8.14 -3.75 -2.12
C PRO A 36 7.65 -5.19 -2.12
N TRP A 37 8.54 -6.15 -1.92
CA TRP A 37 8.17 -7.57 -1.92
C TRP A 37 7.82 -8.10 -0.54
N VAL A 38 7.77 -7.22 0.46
CA VAL A 38 7.47 -7.61 1.84
C VAL A 38 6.03 -8.11 2.01
N GLY A 39 5.12 -7.65 1.17
CA GLY A 39 3.73 -8.08 1.21
C GLY A 39 3.53 -9.46 0.61
N GLN A 40 2.27 -9.90 0.65
CA GLN A 40 1.87 -11.16 0.06
C GLN A 40 1.33 -10.92 -1.34
N ARG A 41 1.57 -11.87 -2.23
CA ARG A 41 1.00 -11.81 -3.56
C ARG A 41 -0.51 -11.90 -3.46
N ALA A 42 -1.21 -10.97 -4.10
CA ALA A 42 -2.65 -10.94 -4.08
C ALA A 42 -3.20 -12.07 -4.96
N PRO A 43 -4.39 -12.61 -4.61
CA PRO A 43 -5.04 -13.60 -5.47
C PRO A 43 -5.33 -13.00 -6.84
N GLY A 44 -5.23 -13.82 -7.89
CA GLY A 44 -5.51 -13.41 -9.26
C GLY A 44 -4.38 -13.72 -10.19
N ASP A 45 -4.52 -13.28 -11.43
CA ASP A 45 -3.61 -13.64 -12.51
C ASP A 45 -2.45 -12.66 -12.67
N LEU A 46 -2.45 -11.55 -11.95
CA LEU A 46 -1.42 -10.52 -12.10
C LEU A 46 -0.34 -10.72 -11.04
N PRO A 47 0.85 -11.20 -11.42
CA PRO A 47 1.89 -11.53 -10.45
C PRO A 47 2.44 -10.32 -9.69
N GLU A 48 2.30 -9.13 -10.25
CA GLU A 48 2.79 -7.91 -9.61
C GLU A 48 1.84 -7.33 -8.56
N PHE A 49 0.62 -7.88 -8.44
CA PHE A 49 -0.34 -7.45 -7.41
C PHE A 49 0.02 -8.06 -6.06
N HIS A 50 0.06 -7.22 -5.05
CA HIS A 50 0.40 -7.62 -3.69
C HIS A 50 -0.48 -6.92 -2.68
N THR A 51 -0.52 -7.46 -1.48
CA THR A 51 -1.18 -6.83 -0.35
C THR A 51 -0.23 -6.76 0.83
N VAL A 52 -0.37 -5.72 1.64
CA VAL A 52 0.37 -5.60 2.88
C VAL A 52 -0.55 -4.99 3.94
N PRO A 53 -0.55 -5.54 5.16
CA PRO A 53 -1.31 -4.91 6.22
C PRO A 53 -0.62 -3.63 6.68
N PHE A 54 -1.42 -2.68 7.16
CA PHE A 54 -0.89 -1.50 7.84
C PHE A 54 -1.66 -1.32 9.14
N GLY A 55 -0.92 -1.30 10.25
CA GLY A 55 -1.54 -1.33 11.55
C GLY A 55 -2.31 -2.63 11.77
N GLU A 56 -3.22 -2.62 12.74
CA GLU A 56 -4.03 -3.79 13.06
C GLU A 56 -5.29 -3.89 12.20
N TRP A 57 -5.67 -2.79 11.56
CA TRP A 57 -6.99 -2.68 10.95
C TRP A 57 -6.96 -2.33 9.48
N GLY A 58 -5.76 -2.23 8.88
CA GLY A 58 -5.63 -1.77 7.51
C GLY A 58 -5.02 -2.79 6.58
N LEU A 59 -5.35 -2.64 5.29
CA LEU A 59 -4.79 -3.45 4.23
C LEU A 59 -4.59 -2.58 3.00
N VAL A 60 -3.41 -2.66 2.41
CA VAL A 60 -3.07 -1.96 1.18
C VAL A 60 -2.94 -2.96 0.05
N PHE A 61 -3.62 -2.67 -1.07
CA PHE A 61 -3.41 -3.38 -2.33
C PHE A 61 -2.50 -2.53 -3.20
N TYR A 62 -1.43 -3.13 -3.71
CA TYR A 62 -0.46 -2.37 -4.48
C TYR A 62 0.11 -3.17 -5.64
N LEU A 63 0.70 -2.45 -6.58
CA LEU A 63 1.30 -2.99 -7.78
C LEU A 63 2.76 -2.61 -7.79
N VAL A 64 3.64 -3.57 -8.04
CA VAL A 64 5.07 -3.27 -8.15
C VAL A 64 5.44 -3.13 -9.62
N ARG A 65 5.92 -1.96 -10.00
CA ARG A 65 6.40 -1.67 -11.34
C ARG A 65 7.92 -1.67 -11.30
N GLU A 66 8.49 -2.87 -11.31
CA GLU A 66 9.90 -3.05 -11.05
C GLU A 66 10.79 -2.29 -12.04
N ARG A 67 10.43 -2.31 -13.31
CA ARG A 67 11.20 -1.62 -14.34
C ARG A 67 11.30 -0.13 -14.11
N HIS A 68 10.29 0.45 -13.47
CA HIS A 68 10.23 1.89 -13.24
C HIS A 68 10.60 2.27 -11.82
N GLY A 69 10.86 1.28 -10.95
CA GLY A 69 11.16 1.55 -9.56
C GLY A 69 10.01 2.16 -8.81
N ILE A 70 8.77 1.79 -9.16
CA ILE A 70 7.56 2.39 -8.61
C ILE A 70 6.71 1.33 -7.93
N VAL A 71 6.20 1.68 -6.75
CA VAL A 71 5.14 0.95 -6.06
C VAL A 71 3.89 1.81 -6.14
N LEU A 72 2.86 1.30 -6.80
CA LEU A 72 1.62 2.04 -6.97
C LEU A 72 0.57 1.48 -6.02
N LEU A 73 0.15 2.29 -5.06
CA LEU A 73 -0.92 1.93 -4.14
C LEU A 73 -2.26 2.12 -4.84
N LEU A 74 -3.04 1.05 -4.92
CA LEU A 74 -4.28 1.03 -5.69
C LEU A 74 -5.51 1.18 -4.82
N ASP A 75 -5.50 0.56 -3.65
CA ASP A 75 -6.66 0.50 -2.78
C ASP A 75 -6.19 0.44 -1.34
N ILE A 76 -6.81 1.23 -0.48
CA ILE A 76 -6.45 1.31 0.92
C ILE A 76 -7.71 1.09 1.73
N ILE A 77 -7.74 0.00 2.49
CA ILE A 77 -8.89 -0.39 3.28
C ILE A 77 -8.55 -0.26 4.75
N TRP A 78 -9.42 0.41 5.49
CA TRP A 78 -9.27 0.60 6.93
C TRP A 78 -10.56 0.16 7.62
N ALA A 79 -10.45 -0.83 8.50
CA ALA A 79 -11.61 -1.36 9.23
C ALA A 79 -11.58 -0.98 10.71
N GLY A 80 -10.68 -0.13 11.12
CA GLY A 80 -10.52 0.26 12.50
C GLY A 80 -11.36 1.47 12.90
N PRO A 81 -11.29 1.81 14.18
CA PRO A 81 -11.97 2.98 14.70
C PRO A 81 -11.38 4.30 14.19
#